data_be9a41c6e28c188e3a1235ef6bd88276
#
_entry.id   be9a41c6e28c188e3a1235ef6bd88276
#
_cell.length_a   1.000
_cell.length_b   1.000
_cell.length_c   1.000
_cell.angle_alpha   90.00
_cell.angle_beta   90.00
_cell.angle_gamma   90.00
#
_symmetry.space_group_name_H-M   'P 1'
#
loop_
_entity.id
_entity.type
_entity.pdbx_description
1 polymer ?
#
loop_
_entity_poly.entity_id
_entity_poly.type
_entity_poly.pdbx_seq_one_letter_code
_entity_poly.pdbx_strand_id
1 'polypeptide(L)'
;MERLLESIASFAAQQPQHLALADNAVILSYCELLQEIERVAPAIGGRRVGLLMDNGCAWAVIDLCLQKNGVASVPMPTFFSDCQLQHLIDDASLDTIITDQPLRIIKLLQTSLSTELTVAEQKFDCFHLNPVEKSPLPARTAKITYTSGTTGQPKGVCLTGESIERVTESLSEVVAAMAQDRVLTLLPLSTLLANIGGIYAPLYSGSSAFLPDMAECGMAGSTGVNAELLISTLNHVQPTATILVPYQLKILVEAASRGATLPNSLRYVAVGGAPTSPVLLDQARELGLPVYQGYGLSEAASVVSMGLPGRKHNSVGRPLPHIKVRIADDGEIMVSGNLFSAYLGQSPRTGDEWPTGDIGHLDSDGELHITGRKKTSFATAHGRKLAPEWIESELTSHPAIVQAVLFGEGRDFNTAVVVPNCASAAPKIADVISVLNHTLPDYARISRWIIAEEPFSFRNGLANGAGTLDRSAIETRYASQIERMYQGGECNAFL
;
A
#
# COMPACT_ATOMS: atom_id res chain seq x y z
N MET A 1 2.78 3.22 21.77
CA MET A 1 1.48 2.50 21.56
C MET A 1 0.60 2.52 22.81
N GLU A 2 1.00 3.30 23.80
CA GLU A 2 0.30 3.40 25.11
C GLU A 2 -1.11 3.99 24.96
N ARG A 3 -1.24 5.12 24.24
CA ARG A 3 -2.54 5.79 24.04
C ARG A 3 -3.55 4.96 23.25
N LEU A 4 -3.09 4.16 22.27
CA LEU A 4 -3.99 3.26 21.56
C LEU A 4 -4.57 2.20 22.50
N LEU A 5 -3.72 1.59 23.33
CA LEU A 5 -4.16 0.59 24.32
C LEU A 5 -5.06 1.20 25.39
N GLU A 6 -4.77 2.43 25.83
CA GLU A 6 -5.63 3.20 26.74
C GLU A 6 -7.00 3.50 26.10
N SER A 7 -7.03 3.87 24.82
CA SER A 7 -8.31 4.08 24.08
C SER A 7 -9.13 2.79 24.02
N ILE A 8 -8.52 1.66 23.68
CA ILE A 8 -9.19 0.35 23.67
C ILE A 8 -9.76 0.04 25.08
N ALA A 9 -8.98 0.22 26.13
CA ALA A 9 -9.43 -0.01 27.50
C ALA A 9 -10.56 0.94 27.91
N SER A 10 -10.50 2.20 27.49
CA SER A 10 -11.55 3.20 27.73
C SER A 10 -12.86 2.81 27.06
N PHE A 11 -12.83 2.40 25.78
CA PHE A 11 -14.02 1.94 25.07
C PHE A 11 -14.55 0.60 25.63
N ALA A 12 -13.68 -0.31 26.04
CA ALA A 12 -14.07 -1.54 26.74
C ALA A 12 -14.84 -1.24 28.04
N ALA A 13 -14.48 -0.19 28.75
CA ALA A 13 -15.17 0.23 29.97
C ALA A 13 -16.48 0.98 29.70
N GLN A 14 -16.50 1.86 28.70
CA GLN A 14 -17.64 2.74 28.39
C GLN A 14 -18.70 2.07 27.53
N GLN A 15 -18.28 1.24 26.58
CA GLN A 15 -19.13 0.57 25.58
C GLN A 15 -18.69 -0.89 25.38
N PRO A 16 -18.77 -1.74 26.43
CA PRO A 16 -18.15 -3.07 26.44
C PRO A 16 -18.64 -3.98 25.30
N GLN A 17 -19.89 -3.82 24.87
CA GLN A 17 -20.50 -4.63 23.80
C GLN A 17 -20.36 -4.01 22.41
N HIS A 18 -19.75 -2.81 22.29
CA HIS A 18 -19.53 -2.22 20.99
C HIS A 18 -18.53 -3.06 20.19
N LEU A 19 -18.81 -3.30 18.91
CA LEU A 19 -17.95 -4.08 18.02
C LEU A 19 -16.59 -3.39 17.85
N ALA A 20 -15.51 -4.11 18.11
CA ALA A 20 -14.14 -3.64 17.90
C ALA A 20 -13.55 -4.25 16.62
N LEU A 21 -13.53 -5.58 16.52
CA LEU A 21 -12.96 -6.32 15.39
C LEU A 21 -13.95 -7.36 14.89
N ALA A 22 -13.98 -7.56 13.57
CA ALA A 22 -14.68 -8.67 12.95
C ALA A 22 -13.90 -9.19 11.73
N ASP A 23 -13.93 -10.51 11.55
CA ASP A 23 -13.54 -11.19 10.33
C ASP A 23 -14.64 -12.21 9.93
N ASN A 24 -14.32 -13.12 9.03
CA ASN A 24 -15.28 -14.11 8.56
C ASN A 24 -15.62 -15.20 9.61
N ALA A 25 -14.75 -15.38 10.60
CA ALA A 25 -14.86 -16.44 11.61
C ALA A 25 -15.16 -15.90 13.02
N VAL A 26 -14.70 -14.69 13.34
CA VAL A 26 -14.66 -14.16 14.72
C VAL A 26 -15.21 -12.74 14.75
N ILE A 27 -15.95 -12.45 15.81
CA ILE A 27 -16.44 -11.11 16.15
C ILE A 27 -16.00 -10.81 17.59
N LEU A 28 -15.33 -9.70 17.80
CA LEU A 28 -14.87 -9.25 19.12
C LEU A 28 -15.44 -7.87 19.44
N SER A 29 -16.15 -7.77 20.54
CA SER A 29 -16.47 -6.47 21.16
C SER A 29 -15.21 -5.86 21.78
N TYR A 30 -15.26 -4.58 22.16
CA TYR A 30 -14.12 -3.92 22.85
C TYR A 30 -13.75 -4.63 24.16
N CYS A 31 -14.74 -5.14 24.92
CA CYS A 31 -14.48 -5.91 26.13
C CYS A 31 -13.77 -7.23 25.81
N GLU A 32 -14.24 -7.98 24.83
CA GLU A 32 -13.64 -9.25 24.41
C GLU A 32 -12.25 -9.04 23.80
N LEU A 33 -12.05 -7.98 22.99
CA LEU A 33 -10.74 -7.62 22.47
C LEU A 33 -9.73 -7.36 23.60
N LEU A 34 -10.13 -6.56 24.61
CA LEU A 34 -9.25 -6.27 25.75
C LEU A 34 -8.91 -7.55 26.53
N GLN A 35 -9.92 -8.39 26.81
CA GLN A 35 -9.72 -9.68 27.49
C GLN A 35 -8.78 -10.60 26.68
N GLU A 36 -8.94 -10.63 25.37
CA GLU A 36 -8.12 -11.45 24.51
C GLU A 36 -6.66 -10.95 24.46
N ILE A 37 -6.43 -9.65 24.41
CA ILE A 37 -5.09 -9.04 24.53
C ILE A 37 -4.46 -9.40 25.87
N GLU A 38 -5.21 -9.32 26.99
CA GLU A 38 -4.72 -9.67 28.32
C GLU A 38 -4.35 -11.17 28.44
N ARG A 39 -5.13 -12.03 27.82
CA ARG A 39 -4.94 -13.48 27.81
C ARG A 39 -3.74 -13.91 26.95
N VAL A 40 -3.57 -13.30 25.77
CA VAL A 40 -2.60 -13.73 24.76
C VAL A 40 -1.24 -13.10 24.99
N ALA A 41 -1.17 -11.84 25.41
CA ALA A 41 0.10 -11.12 25.55
C ALA A 41 1.16 -11.86 26.42
N PRO A 42 0.83 -12.49 27.56
CA PRO A 42 1.82 -13.23 28.33
C PRO A 42 2.39 -14.48 27.63
N ALA A 43 1.68 -15.03 26.65
CA ALA A 43 2.11 -16.21 25.90
C ALA A 43 3.05 -15.87 24.72
N ILE A 44 3.13 -14.59 24.31
CA ILE A 44 3.99 -14.16 23.21
C ILE A 44 5.31 -13.65 23.77
N GLY A 45 6.37 -14.45 23.58
CA GLY A 45 7.75 -14.09 23.89
C GLY A 45 8.50 -13.59 22.64
N GLY A 46 9.76 -13.20 22.86
CA GLY A 46 10.66 -12.78 21.80
C GLY A 46 11.00 -11.29 21.84
N ARG A 47 11.94 -10.86 21.01
CA ARG A 47 12.37 -9.46 20.81
C ARG A 47 11.96 -8.93 19.45
N ARG A 48 11.91 -9.82 18.43
CA ARG A 48 11.59 -9.53 17.02
C ARG A 48 10.71 -10.65 16.48
N VAL A 49 9.43 -10.40 16.44
CA VAL A 49 8.41 -11.41 16.09
C VAL A 49 7.87 -11.16 14.70
N GLY A 50 8.09 -12.11 13.80
CA GLY A 50 7.53 -12.13 12.45
C GLY A 50 6.09 -12.59 12.45
N LEU A 51 5.21 -11.89 11.72
CA LEU A 51 3.82 -12.27 11.51
C LEU A 51 3.61 -12.64 10.05
N LEU A 52 3.65 -13.93 9.73
CA LEU A 52 3.33 -14.46 8.39
C LEU A 52 1.92 -15.05 8.42
N MET A 53 0.92 -14.20 8.32
CA MET A 53 -0.49 -14.55 8.45
C MET A 53 -1.33 -13.73 7.46
N ASP A 54 -2.47 -14.29 7.06
CA ASP A 54 -3.47 -13.53 6.32
C ASP A 54 -4.20 -12.52 7.25
N ASN A 55 -5.05 -11.69 6.68
CA ASN A 55 -5.88 -10.75 7.44
C ASN A 55 -6.81 -11.52 8.38
N GLY A 56 -7.13 -10.91 9.52
CA GLY A 56 -8.06 -11.46 10.49
C GLY A 56 -7.95 -10.81 11.85
N CYS A 57 -8.92 -11.10 12.72
CA CYS A 57 -8.93 -10.63 14.11
C CYS A 57 -7.71 -11.12 14.88
N ALA A 58 -7.27 -12.36 14.65
CA ALA A 58 -6.09 -12.93 15.30
C ALA A 58 -4.82 -12.16 14.95
N TRP A 59 -4.64 -11.75 13.68
CA TRP A 59 -3.52 -10.91 13.26
C TRP A 59 -3.48 -9.60 14.08
N ALA A 60 -4.64 -8.93 14.20
CA ALA A 60 -4.75 -7.67 14.92
C ALA A 60 -4.47 -7.85 16.43
N VAL A 61 -5.02 -8.89 17.05
CA VAL A 61 -4.79 -9.21 18.47
C VAL A 61 -3.32 -9.46 18.75
N ILE A 62 -2.66 -10.30 17.92
CA ILE A 62 -1.23 -10.61 18.10
C ILE A 62 -0.39 -9.35 17.96
N ASP A 63 -0.63 -8.52 16.94
CA ASP A 63 0.11 -7.28 16.74
C ASP A 63 -0.07 -6.30 17.93
N LEU A 64 -1.29 -6.17 18.47
CA LEU A 64 -1.56 -5.37 19.68
C LEU A 64 -0.86 -5.95 20.93
N CYS A 65 -0.81 -7.27 21.07
CA CYS A 65 -0.06 -7.93 22.13
C CYS A 65 1.44 -7.63 22.07
N LEU A 66 2.03 -7.66 20.84
CA LEU A 66 3.43 -7.29 20.63
C LEU A 66 3.69 -5.83 21.02
N GLN A 67 2.77 -4.92 20.65
CA GLN A 67 2.87 -3.52 21.04
C GLN A 67 2.78 -3.35 22.57
N LYS A 68 1.87 -4.07 23.24
CA LYS A 68 1.74 -4.08 24.70
C LYS A 68 3.01 -4.57 25.40
N ASN A 69 3.63 -5.60 24.86
CA ASN A 69 4.85 -6.20 25.41
C ASN A 69 6.13 -5.41 25.07
N GLY A 70 6.06 -4.35 24.24
CA GLY A 70 7.23 -3.62 23.75
C GLY A 70 8.13 -4.47 22.84
N VAL A 71 7.56 -5.47 22.16
CA VAL A 71 8.24 -6.37 21.24
C VAL A 71 8.14 -5.81 19.82
N ALA A 72 9.25 -5.85 19.07
CA ALA A 72 9.26 -5.37 17.69
C ALA A 72 8.45 -6.34 16.79
N SER A 73 7.30 -5.86 16.31
CA SER A 73 6.47 -6.56 15.31
C SER A 73 7.09 -6.43 13.91
N VAL A 74 7.20 -7.55 13.21
CA VAL A 74 7.71 -7.61 11.83
C VAL A 74 6.65 -8.24 10.94
N PRO A 75 5.73 -7.45 10.38
CA PRO A 75 4.76 -7.93 9.41
C PRO A 75 5.45 -8.56 8.19
N MET A 76 5.11 -9.80 7.87
CA MET A 76 5.68 -10.55 6.76
C MET A 76 4.63 -10.69 5.66
N PRO A 77 4.79 -10.03 4.50
CA PRO A 77 3.79 -10.11 3.44
C PRO A 77 3.64 -11.55 2.90
N THR A 78 2.43 -12.07 2.90
CA THR A 78 2.13 -13.43 2.41
C THR A 78 2.41 -13.59 0.92
N PHE A 79 2.39 -12.48 0.16
CA PHE A 79 2.70 -12.43 -1.26
C PHE A 79 4.21 -12.35 -1.58
N PHE A 80 5.09 -12.22 -0.58
CA PHE A 80 6.53 -12.29 -0.81
C PHE A 80 6.93 -13.70 -1.27
N SER A 81 7.94 -13.75 -2.13
CA SER A 81 8.56 -15.04 -2.50
C SER A 81 9.30 -15.65 -1.32
N ASP A 82 9.57 -16.96 -1.38
CA ASP A 82 10.33 -17.65 -0.33
C ASP A 82 11.74 -17.04 -0.16
N CYS A 83 12.36 -16.57 -1.24
CA CYS A 83 13.65 -15.87 -1.18
C CYS A 83 13.55 -14.52 -0.45
N GLN A 84 12.47 -13.76 -0.68
CA GLN A 84 12.24 -12.50 0.03
C GLN A 84 11.90 -12.71 1.50
N LEU A 85 11.13 -13.77 1.83
CA LEU A 85 10.85 -14.15 3.21
C LEU A 85 12.13 -14.58 3.94
N GLN A 86 12.97 -15.41 3.30
CA GLN A 86 14.26 -15.79 3.88
C GLN A 86 15.14 -14.59 4.14
N HIS A 87 15.24 -13.66 3.17
CA HIS A 87 15.97 -12.40 3.35
C HIS A 87 15.43 -11.61 4.55
N LEU A 88 14.11 -11.45 4.66
CA LEU A 88 13.46 -10.74 5.76
C LEU A 88 13.77 -11.40 7.11
N ILE A 89 13.64 -12.73 7.22
CA ILE A 89 13.92 -13.50 8.44
C ILE A 89 15.37 -13.26 8.89
N ASP A 90 16.30 -13.35 7.96
CA ASP A 90 17.73 -13.21 8.21
C ASP A 90 18.14 -11.78 8.54
N ASP A 91 17.63 -10.79 7.79
CA ASP A 91 17.94 -9.37 7.96
C ASP A 91 17.34 -8.83 9.26
N ALA A 92 16.06 -9.15 9.54
CA ALA A 92 15.43 -8.79 10.79
C ALA A 92 15.97 -9.60 11.98
N SER A 93 16.71 -10.67 11.76
CA SER A 93 17.15 -11.60 12.81
C SER A 93 15.99 -12.00 13.72
N LEU A 94 14.92 -12.52 13.09
CA LEU A 94 13.71 -12.93 13.81
C LEU A 94 14.02 -14.02 14.82
N ASP A 95 13.50 -13.89 16.03
CA ASP A 95 13.61 -14.92 17.06
C ASP A 95 12.31 -15.73 17.21
N THR A 96 11.21 -15.23 16.68
CA THR A 96 9.93 -15.94 16.65
C THR A 96 9.18 -15.62 15.37
N ILE A 97 8.50 -16.62 14.80
CA ILE A 97 7.56 -16.44 13.68
C ILE A 97 6.23 -17.04 14.08
N ILE A 98 5.15 -16.25 14.01
CA ILE A 98 3.78 -16.71 14.21
C ILE A 98 3.12 -16.78 12.84
N THR A 99 2.47 -17.90 12.52
CA THR A 99 1.98 -18.15 11.16
C THR A 99 0.75 -19.05 11.09
N ASP A 100 -0.10 -18.79 10.09
CA ASP A 100 -1.16 -19.67 9.59
C ASP A 100 -0.67 -20.58 8.42
N GLN A 101 0.61 -20.43 8.01
CA GLN A 101 1.23 -21.15 6.89
C GLN A 101 2.43 -22.01 7.38
N PRO A 102 2.23 -22.95 8.33
CA PRO A 102 3.35 -23.67 8.95
C PRO A 102 4.16 -24.49 7.94
N LEU A 103 3.53 -25.09 6.94
CA LEU A 103 4.23 -25.87 5.91
C LEU A 103 5.23 -25.02 5.11
N ARG A 104 4.92 -23.74 4.88
CA ARG A 104 5.81 -22.82 4.20
C ARG A 104 7.05 -22.52 5.05
N ILE A 105 6.87 -22.27 6.33
CA ILE A 105 7.99 -22.02 7.27
C ILE A 105 8.83 -23.27 7.48
N ILE A 106 8.20 -24.45 7.65
CA ILE A 106 8.90 -25.73 7.76
C ILE A 106 9.84 -25.95 6.56
N LYS A 107 9.32 -25.73 5.34
CA LYS A 107 10.12 -25.84 4.12
C LYS A 107 11.25 -24.82 4.04
N LEU A 108 10.96 -23.58 4.43
CA LEU A 108 11.90 -22.46 4.35
C LEU A 108 13.05 -22.61 5.35
N LEU A 109 12.75 -22.98 6.60
CA LEU A 109 13.71 -23.05 7.70
C LEU A 109 14.25 -24.48 7.93
N GLN A 110 13.74 -25.48 7.21
CA GLN A 110 14.07 -26.91 7.39
C GLN A 110 13.93 -27.37 8.85
N THR A 111 12.89 -26.89 9.53
CA THR A 111 12.57 -27.21 10.93
C THR A 111 11.11 -27.64 11.03
N SER A 112 10.83 -28.57 11.97
CA SER A 112 9.46 -28.99 12.28
C SER A 112 9.04 -28.64 13.70
N LEU A 113 9.91 -27.95 14.46
CA LEU A 113 9.63 -27.60 15.85
C LEU A 113 8.85 -26.31 15.92
N SER A 114 7.58 -26.41 16.31
CA SER A 114 6.70 -25.29 16.61
C SER A 114 5.95 -25.54 17.91
N THR A 115 5.48 -24.47 18.53
CA THR A 115 4.49 -24.50 19.61
C THR A 115 3.18 -23.94 19.09
N GLU A 116 2.06 -24.34 19.68
CA GLU A 116 0.74 -23.86 19.29
C GLU A 116 0.37 -22.62 20.12
N LEU A 117 -0.11 -21.57 19.45
CA LEU A 117 -0.70 -20.39 20.06
C LEU A 117 -2.17 -20.31 19.65
N THR A 118 -3.09 -20.23 20.61
CA THR A 118 -4.52 -20.01 20.32
C THR A 118 -4.86 -18.54 20.50
N VAL A 119 -5.41 -17.91 19.46
CA VAL A 119 -5.83 -16.49 19.45
C VAL A 119 -7.17 -16.36 18.77
N ALA A 120 -8.12 -15.70 19.42
CA ALA A 120 -9.48 -15.51 18.87
C ALA A 120 -10.08 -16.85 18.39
N GLU A 121 -9.95 -17.89 19.24
CA GLU A 121 -10.43 -19.28 18.98
C GLU A 121 -9.74 -20.01 17.81
N GLN A 122 -8.75 -19.39 17.16
CA GLN A 122 -7.98 -19.97 16.06
C GLN A 122 -6.59 -20.41 16.54
N LYS A 123 -6.01 -21.40 15.86
CA LYS A 123 -4.70 -21.99 16.22
C LYS A 123 -3.64 -21.56 15.20
N PHE A 124 -2.51 -21.11 15.72
CA PHE A 124 -1.35 -20.66 14.93
C PHE A 124 -0.10 -21.38 15.40
N ASP A 125 0.82 -21.62 14.45
CA ASP A 125 2.13 -22.17 14.76
C ASP A 125 3.11 -21.06 15.13
N CYS A 126 3.83 -21.24 16.26
CA CYS A 126 4.93 -20.40 16.69
C CYS A 126 6.25 -21.14 16.51
N PHE A 127 7.09 -20.65 15.60
CA PHE A 127 8.45 -21.15 15.40
C PHE A 127 9.42 -20.28 16.18
N HIS A 128 10.14 -20.89 17.14
CA HIS A 128 11.18 -20.22 17.91
C HIS A 128 12.53 -20.44 17.25
N LEU A 129 13.20 -19.34 16.94
CA LEU A 129 14.45 -19.31 16.19
C LEU A 129 15.60 -18.88 17.12
N ASN A 130 16.81 -19.29 16.77
CA ASN A 130 18.03 -18.84 17.44
C ASN A 130 18.88 -18.01 16.46
N PRO A 131 18.47 -16.78 16.13
CA PRO A 131 19.17 -15.98 15.14
C PRO A 131 20.51 -15.52 15.66
N VAL A 132 21.49 -15.44 14.77
CA VAL A 132 22.67 -14.61 15.00
C VAL A 132 22.26 -13.15 14.74
N GLU A 133 22.29 -12.31 15.76
CA GLU A 133 21.92 -10.90 15.62
C GLU A 133 22.89 -10.22 14.66
N LYS A 134 22.42 -9.92 13.44
CA LYS A 134 23.23 -9.27 12.39
C LYS A 134 23.30 -7.75 12.57
N SER A 135 22.24 -7.17 13.12
CA SER A 135 22.08 -5.72 13.23
C SER A 135 21.43 -5.34 14.55
N PRO A 136 21.98 -4.39 15.31
CA PRO A 136 21.33 -3.89 16.51
C PRO A 136 20.00 -3.22 16.12
N LEU A 137 18.98 -3.50 16.93
CA LEU A 137 17.69 -2.85 16.78
C LEU A 137 17.77 -1.41 17.29
N PRO A 138 17.39 -0.39 16.52
CA PRO A 138 17.28 0.97 17.02
C PRO A 138 16.40 1.03 18.27
N ALA A 139 16.78 1.85 19.24
CA ALA A 139 16.05 1.97 20.50
C ALA A 139 14.56 2.29 20.28
N ARG A 140 13.67 1.68 21.07
CA ARG A 140 12.22 1.90 21.06
C ARG A 140 11.54 1.49 19.72
N THR A 141 12.20 0.67 18.89
CA THR A 141 11.56 0.13 17.67
C THR A 141 10.38 -0.77 18.08
N ALA A 142 9.21 -0.39 17.63
CA ALA A 142 7.96 -1.12 17.85
C ALA A 142 7.55 -1.93 16.62
N LYS A 143 7.96 -1.48 15.42
CA LYS A 143 7.64 -2.16 14.17
C LYS A 143 8.78 -2.03 13.16
N ILE A 144 9.04 -3.12 12.41
CA ILE A 144 9.93 -3.13 11.26
C ILE A 144 9.07 -3.46 10.05
N THR A 145 8.89 -2.49 9.14
CA THR A 145 8.13 -2.70 7.91
C THR A 145 9.07 -2.79 6.72
N TYR A 146 8.90 -3.82 5.89
CA TYR A 146 9.75 -4.04 4.72
C TYR A 146 9.16 -3.39 3.48
N THR A 147 9.94 -2.53 2.84
CA THR A 147 9.57 -1.88 1.58
C THR A 147 10.30 -2.54 0.42
N SER A 148 9.64 -2.62 -0.73
CA SER A 148 10.22 -3.15 -1.97
C SER A 148 11.25 -2.19 -2.57
N GLY A 149 12.34 -1.91 -1.86
CA GLY A 149 13.35 -0.92 -2.26
C GLY A 149 13.72 -0.94 -3.76
N THR A 150 14.12 0.19 -4.30
CA THR A 150 14.54 0.38 -5.70
C THR A 150 15.74 -0.50 -6.13
N THR A 151 16.35 -1.22 -5.21
CA THR A 151 17.52 -2.09 -5.42
C THR A 151 17.18 -3.58 -5.51
N GLY A 152 15.89 -3.94 -5.58
CA GLY A 152 15.42 -5.32 -5.72
C GLY A 152 15.33 -6.12 -4.40
N GLN A 153 16.07 -5.74 -3.35
CA GLN A 153 15.92 -6.35 -2.03
C GLN A 153 15.14 -5.44 -1.09
N PRO A 154 14.12 -5.98 -0.38
CA PRO A 154 13.34 -5.22 0.61
C PRO A 154 14.24 -4.69 1.74
N LYS A 155 13.96 -3.45 2.20
CA LYS A 155 14.66 -2.83 3.33
C LYS A 155 13.73 -2.69 4.51
N GLY A 156 14.21 -3.03 5.71
CA GLY A 156 13.45 -2.90 6.96
C GLY A 156 13.49 -1.45 7.47
N VAL A 157 12.33 -0.80 7.49
CA VAL A 157 12.13 0.56 8.06
C VAL A 157 11.75 0.40 9.53
N CYS A 158 12.57 0.92 10.44
CA CYS A 158 12.37 0.81 11.89
C CYS A 158 11.53 1.99 12.41
N LEU A 159 10.35 1.70 12.94
CA LEU A 159 9.40 2.68 13.47
C LEU A 159 9.26 2.55 14.98
N THR A 160 9.19 3.69 15.68
CA THR A 160 8.87 3.73 17.11
C THR A 160 7.37 3.64 17.35
N GLY A 161 6.96 3.17 18.52
CA GLY A 161 5.55 3.21 18.93
C GLY A 161 4.98 4.63 18.95
N GLU A 162 5.78 5.61 19.35
CA GLU A 162 5.38 7.02 19.34
C GLU A 162 5.12 7.52 17.91
N SER A 163 5.97 7.15 16.95
CA SER A 163 5.79 7.51 15.55
C SER A 163 4.48 6.95 14.97
N ILE A 164 4.16 5.71 15.31
CA ILE A 164 2.92 5.05 14.88
C ILE A 164 1.70 5.71 15.54
N GLU A 165 1.77 6.04 16.83
CA GLU A 165 0.66 6.72 17.53
C GLU A 165 0.35 8.09 16.94
N ARG A 166 1.36 8.89 16.66
CA ARG A 166 1.17 10.23 16.08
C ARG A 166 0.43 10.19 14.75
N VAL A 167 0.76 9.26 13.87
CA VAL A 167 0.03 9.12 12.59
C VAL A 167 -1.38 8.58 12.81
N THR A 168 -1.57 7.65 13.76
CA THR A 168 -2.88 7.11 14.13
C THR A 168 -3.83 8.20 14.62
N GLU A 169 -3.36 9.03 15.56
CA GLU A 169 -4.11 10.20 16.08
C GLU A 169 -4.47 11.18 14.97
N SER A 170 -3.47 11.58 14.18
CA SER A 170 -3.67 12.54 13.09
C SER A 170 -4.66 12.04 12.03
N LEU A 171 -4.62 10.74 11.69
CA LEU A 171 -5.60 10.15 10.77
C LEU A 171 -7.00 10.19 11.36
N SER A 172 -7.17 9.72 12.60
CA SER A 172 -8.46 9.67 13.28
C SER A 172 -9.09 11.07 13.38
N GLU A 173 -8.29 12.08 13.69
CA GLU A 173 -8.73 13.48 13.77
C GLU A 173 -9.14 14.01 12.39
N VAL A 174 -8.27 13.86 11.38
CA VAL A 174 -8.43 14.48 10.07
C VAL A 174 -9.58 13.87 9.27
N VAL A 175 -9.81 12.54 9.37
CA VAL A 175 -10.95 11.90 8.72
C VAL A 175 -12.24 12.00 9.55
N ALA A 176 -12.20 12.71 10.70
CA ALA A 176 -13.30 12.82 11.64
C ALA A 176 -13.90 11.44 11.97
N ALA A 177 -13.03 10.52 12.40
CA ALA A 177 -13.43 9.16 12.73
C ALA A 177 -14.40 9.15 13.92
N MET A 178 -15.45 8.34 13.84
CA MET A 178 -16.52 8.28 14.81
C MET A 178 -16.75 6.83 15.29
N ALA A 179 -17.20 6.66 16.53
CA ALA A 179 -17.41 5.34 17.09
C ALA A 179 -18.38 4.45 16.27
N GLN A 180 -19.34 5.05 15.55
CA GLN A 180 -20.26 4.33 14.67
C GLN A 180 -19.67 3.93 13.31
N ASP A 181 -18.42 4.32 13.02
CA ASP A 181 -17.78 3.95 11.77
C ASP A 181 -17.50 2.44 11.68
N ARG A 182 -17.61 1.93 10.49
CA ARG A 182 -17.26 0.57 10.10
C ARG A 182 -16.18 0.64 9.04
N VAL A 183 -14.95 0.33 9.42
CA VAL A 183 -13.79 0.39 8.50
C VAL A 183 -13.52 -0.98 7.93
N LEU A 184 -13.64 -1.14 6.62
CA LEU A 184 -13.33 -2.39 5.93
C LEU A 184 -11.92 -2.33 5.36
N THR A 185 -11.09 -3.30 5.73
CA THR A 185 -9.71 -3.41 5.28
C THR A 185 -9.62 -4.38 4.11
N LEU A 186 -9.32 -3.87 2.93
CA LEU A 186 -9.19 -4.60 1.66
C LEU A 186 -7.74 -4.67 1.17
N LEU A 187 -6.79 -4.38 2.04
CA LEU A 187 -5.35 -4.47 1.80
C LEU A 187 -4.71 -5.43 2.81
N PRO A 188 -3.59 -6.08 2.47
CA PRO A 188 -2.89 -6.94 3.42
C PRO A 188 -2.46 -6.17 4.68
N LEU A 189 -2.78 -6.69 5.86
CA LEU A 189 -2.41 -6.11 7.17
C LEU A 189 -0.90 -6.05 7.38
N SER A 190 -0.15 -6.83 6.63
CA SER A 190 1.32 -6.73 6.57
C SER A 190 1.82 -5.43 5.93
N THR A 191 0.96 -4.66 5.26
CA THR A 191 1.29 -3.31 4.79
C THR A 191 0.99 -2.28 5.85
N LEU A 192 1.89 -1.32 6.02
CA LEU A 192 1.78 -0.31 7.09
C LEU A 192 0.49 0.53 6.96
N LEU A 193 0.07 0.84 5.74
CA LEU A 193 -1.16 1.60 5.49
C LEU A 193 -2.41 0.85 5.99
N ALA A 194 -2.54 -0.45 5.68
CA ALA A 194 -3.65 -1.27 6.14
C ALA A 194 -3.61 -1.47 7.65
N ASN A 195 -2.43 -1.66 8.22
CA ASN A 195 -2.27 -1.84 9.66
C ASN A 195 -2.71 -0.58 10.43
N ILE A 196 -2.19 0.60 10.07
CA ILE A 196 -2.52 1.85 10.76
C ILE A 196 -3.95 2.28 10.46
N GLY A 197 -4.31 2.39 9.17
CA GLY A 197 -5.62 2.90 8.77
C GLY A 197 -6.77 1.90 8.96
N GLY A 198 -6.47 0.60 8.91
CA GLY A 198 -7.47 -0.47 9.03
C GLY A 198 -7.64 -1.05 10.44
N ILE A 199 -6.66 -0.88 11.32
CA ILE A 199 -6.74 -1.39 12.70
C ILE A 199 -6.58 -0.26 13.72
N TYR A 200 -5.45 0.46 13.70
CA TYR A 200 -5.12 1.36 14.79
C TYR A 200 -6.02 2.60 14.82
N ALA A 201 -6.24 3.25 13.68
CA ALA A 201 -7.09 4.44 13.61
C ALA A 201 -8.56 4.13 13.99
N PRO A 202 -9.19 3.05 13.49
CA PRO A 202 -10.50 2.63 13.97
C PRO A 202 -10.55 2.38 15.48
N LEU A 203 -9.64 1.57 16.02
CA LEU A 203 -9.64 1.23 17.45
C LEU A 203 -9.34 2.44 18.34
N TYR A 204 -8.51 3.37 17.88
CA TYR A 204 -8.23 4.62 18.59
C TYR A 204 -9.47 5.50 18.71
N SER A 205 -10.35 5.53 17.72
CA SER A 205 -11.58 6.33 17.69
C SER A 205 -12.84 5.62 18.18
N GLY A 206 -12.72 4.37 18.65
CA GLY A 206 -13.87 3.59 19.10
C GLY A 206 -14.70 2.97 17.98
N SER A 207 -14.22 3.02 16.75
CA SER A 207 -14.89 2.44 15.57
C SER A 207 -14.71 0.93 15.49
N SER A 208 -15.42 0.28 14.57
CA SER A 208 -15.28 -1.14 14.25
C SER A 208 -14.37 -1.36 13.05
N ALA A 209 -13.43 -2.32 13.14
CA ALA A 209 -12.58 -2.75 12.04
C ALA A 209 -13.02 -4.13 11.52
N PHE A 210 -13.26 -4.23 10.22
CA PHE A 210 -13.60 -5.46 9.52
C PHE A 210 -12.39 -5.92 8.71
N LEU A 211 -11.88 -7.10 9.03
CA LEU A 211 -10.60 -7.66 8.58
C LEU A 211 -10.79 -9.00 7.86
N PRO A 212 -11.56 -9.06 6.76
CA PRO A 212 -11.80 -10.32 6.06
C PRO A 212 -10.50 -10.93 5.54
N ASP A 213 -10.48 -12.26 5.43
CA ASP A 213 -9.46 -12.99 4.68
C ASP A 213 -9.33 -12.42 3.26
N MET A 214 -8.10 -12.28 2.78
CA MET A 214 -7.83 -11.62 1.49
C MET A 214 -8.46 -12.37 0.32
N ALA A 215 -8.45 -13.70 0.33
CA ALA A 215 -9.05 -14.52 -0.73
C ALA A 215 -10.58 -14.41 -0.73
N GLU A 216 -11.20 -14.39 0.44
CA GLU A 216 -12.66 -14.28 0.58
C GLU A 216 -13.21 -12.91 0.19
N CYS A 217 -12.44 -11.83 0.37
CA CYS A 217 -12.81 -10.51 -0.15
C CYS A 217 -12.38 -10.28 -1.61
N GLY A 218 -11.95 -11.33 -2.30
CA GLY A 218 -11.67 -11.32 -3.74
C GLY A 218 -10.25 -10.94 -4.11
N MET A 219 -9.32 -10.91 -3.17
CA MET A 219 -7.92 -10.62 -3.46
C MET A 219 -7.16 -11.93 -3.72
N ALA A 220 -6.41 -11.99 -4.81
CA ALA A 220 -5.61 -13.16 -5.18
C ALA A 220 -4.15 -12.77 -5.41
N GLY A 221 -3.26 -13.19 -4.52
CA GLY A 221 -1.84 -12.82 -4.58
C GLY A 221 -1.63 -11.31 -4.46
N SER A 222 -0.67 -10.76 -5.22
CA SER A 222 -0.31 -9.35 -5.17
C SER A 222 -1.11 -8.44 -6.10
N THR A 223 -1.82 -8.98 -7.10
CA THR A 223 -2.44 -8.20 -8.18
C THR A 223 -3.82 -8.69 -8.62
N GLY A 224 -4.22 -9.90 -8.25
CA GLY A 224 -5.51 -10.46 -8.64
C GLY A 224 -6.66 -9.85 -7.84
N VAL A 225 -7.73 -9.43 -8.51
CA VAL A 225 -8.97 -8.96 -7.85
C VAL A 225 -10.18 -9.58 -8.53
N ASN A 226 -10.99 -10.28 -7.76
CA ASN A 226 -12.29 -10.76 -8.18
C ASN A 226 -13.36 -9.69 -7.85
N ALA A 227 -13.91 -9.06 -8.88
CA ALA A 227 -14.87 -7.97 -8.72
C ALA A 227 -16.15 -8.38 -7.99
N GLU A 228 -16.66 -9.60 -8.24
CA GLU A 228 -17.91 -10.09 -7.64
C GLU A 228 -17.75 -10.28 -6.14
N LEU A 229 -16.65 -10.92 -5.70
CA LEU A 229 -16.36 -11.12 -4.27
C LEU A 229 -16.10 -9.77 -3.57
N LEU A 230 -15.33 -8.86 -4.20
CA LEU A 230 -15.07 -7.54 -3.65
C LEU A 230 -16.37 -6.76 -3.41
N ILE A 231 -17.27 -6.73 -4.39
CA ILE A 231 -18.57 -6.05 -4.29
C ILE A 231 -19.47 -6.75 -3.27
N SER A 232 -19.49 -8.08 -3.26
CA SER A 232 -20.25 -8.87 -2.28
C SER A 232 -19.82 -8.54 -0.85
N THR A 233 -18.49 -8.48 -0.59
CA THR A 233 -17.93 -8.12 0.72
C THR A 233 -18.33 -6.70 1.13
N LEU A 234 -18.20 -5.71 0.22
CA LEU A 234 -18.62 -4.33 0.47
C LEU A 234 -20.13 -4.27 0.83
N ASN A 235 -20.98 -4.98 0.08
CA ASN A 235 -22.42 -5.00 0.33
C ASN A 235 -22.81 -5.78 1.58
N HIS A 236 -22.05 -6.79 1.96
CA HIS A 236 -22.30 -7.54 3.20
C HIS A 236 -21.92 -6.72 4.43
N VAL A 237 -20.72 -6.14 4.45
CA VAL A 237 -20.18 -5.37 5.58
C VAL A 237 -20.85 -4.01 5.72
N GLN A 238 -21.33 -3.40 4.61
CA GLN A 238 -21.85 -2.02 4.59
C GLN A 238 -20.89 -1.03 5.27
N PRO A 239 -19.61 -0.95 4.85
CA PRO A 239 -18.63 -0.10 5.51
C PRO A 239 -18.95 1.39 5.35
N THR A 240 -18.52 2.20 6.33
CA THR A 240 -18.56 3.67 6.22
C THR A 240 -17.25 4.22 5.67
N ALA A 241 -16.15 3.48 5.84
CA ALA A 241 -14.85 3.84 5.30
C ALA A 241 -14.07 2.60 4.82
N THR A 242 -13.21 2.80 3.82
CA THR A 242 -12.28 1.79 3.33
C THR A 242 -11.05 2.43 2.71
N ILE A 243 -9.98 1.63 2.55
CA ILE A 243 -8.74 2.03 1.91
C ILE A 243 -8.52 1.14 0.68
N LEU A 244 -8.30 1.77 -0.45
CA LEU A 244 -8.11 1.11 -1.74
C LEU A 244 -6.78 1.52 -2.39
N VAL A 245 -6.23 0.62 -3.18
CA VAL A 245 -5.24 1.00 -4.21
C VAL A 245 -5.96 1.39 -5.50
N PRO A 246 -5.34 2.16 -6.41
CA PRO A 246 -5.99 2.62 -7.65
C PRO A 246 -6.58 1.50 -8.50
N TYR A 247 -5.94 0.34 -8.52
CA TYR A 247 -6.44 -0.83 -9.27
C TYR A 247 -7.77 -1.37 -8.70
N GLN A 248 -7.93 -1.43 -7.39
CA GLN A 248 -9.19 -1.83 -6.76
C GLN A 248 -10.30 -0.81 -7.04
N LEU A 249 -9.97 0.50 -6.96
CA LEU A 249 -10.91 1.56 -7.33
C LEU A 249 -11.37 1.43 -8.78
N LYS A 250 -10.46 1.16 -9.72
CA LYS A 250 -10.79 0.93 -11.14
C LYS A 250 -11.80 -0.19 -11.31
N ILE A 251 -11.57 -1.33 -10.62
CA ILE A 251 -12.50 -2.48 -10.67
C ILE A 251 -13.89 -2.12 -10.15
N LEU A 252 -13.96 -1.36 -9.05
CA LEU A 252 -15.25 -0.91 -8.51
C LEU A 252 -15.97 0.06 -9.46
N VAL A 253 -15.25 1.00 -10.07
CA VAL A 253 -15.79 1.93 -11.06
C VAL A 253 -16.30 1.18 -12.29
N GLU A 254 -15.53 0.24 -12.83
CA GLU A 254 -15.95 -0.58 -13.97
C GLU A 254 -17.18 -1.42 -13.66
N ALA A 255 -17.26 -2.03 -12.49
CA ALA A 255 -18.39 -2.83 -12.08
C ALA A 255 -19.65 -1.98 -11.86
N ALA A 256 -19.51 -0.84 -11.19
CA ALA A 256 -20.62 0.10 -10.96
C ALA A 256 -21.14 0.69 -12.29
N SER A 257 -20.25 1.00 -13.24
CA SER A 257 -20.62 1.46 -14.60
C SER A 257 -21.40 0.40 -15.39
N ARG A 258 -21.24 -0.89 -15.03
CA ARG A 258 -22.02 -2.01 -15.60
C ARG A 258 -23.30 -2.33 -14.81
N GLY A 259 -23.64 -1.52 -13.80
CA GLY A 259 -24.86 -1.65 -13.02
C GLY A 259 -24.71 -2.40 -11.68
N ALA A 260 -23.48 -2.69 -11.23
CA ALA A 260 -23.29 -3.23 -9.88
C ALA A 260 -23.66 -2.19 -8.84
N THR A 261 -24.41 -2.60 -7.80
CA THR A 261 -24.77 -1.73 -6.70
C THR A 261 -23.62 -1.70 -5.67
N LEU A 262 -23.20 -0.50 -5.29
CA LEU A 262 -22.25 -0.26 -4.21
C LEU A 262 -22.97 0.22 -2.95
N PRO A 263 -22.43 0.00 -1.73
CA PRO A 263 -23.09 0.38 -0.50
C PRO A 263 -23.17 1.91 -0.35
N ASN A 264 -24.34 2.41 -0.03
CA ASN A 264 -24.59 3.84 0.25
C ASN A 264 -24.05 4.29 1.62
N SER A 265 -23.55 3.36 2.43
CA SER A 265 -22.97 3.65 3.74
C SER A 265 -21.59 4.32 3.68
N LEU A 266 -20.89 4.23 2.54
CA LEU A 266 -19.57 4.82 2.37
C LEU A 266 -19.62 6.34 2.51
N ARG A 267 -18.83 6.87 3.45
CA ARG A 267 -18.60 8.32 3.63
C ARG A 267 -17.17 8.73 3.31
N TYR A 268 -16.24 7.75 3.30
CA TYR A 268 -14.81 8.00 3.06
C TYR A 268 -14.15 6.79 2.41
N VAL A 269 -13.63 6.98 1.21
CA VAL A 269 -12.84 5.98 0.48
C VAL A 269 -11.44 6.57 0.24
N ALA A 270 -10.47 6.15 1.06
CA ALA A 270 -9.09 6.55 0.87
C ALA A 270 -8.48 5.81 -0.32
N VAL A 271 -7.78 6.51 -1.21
CA VAL A 271 -7.07 5.91 -2.34
C VAL A 271 -5.61 6.32 -2.28
N GLY A 272 -4.71 5.35 -2.23
CA GLY A 272 -3.28 5.63 -2.10
C GLY A 272 -2.39 4.44 -2.46
N GLY A 273 -1.09 4.58 -2.16
CA GLY A 273 -0.08 3.54 -2.42
C GLY A 273 0.48 3.55 -3.84
N ALA A 274 -0.19 4.19 -4.79
CA ALA A 274 0.30 4.42 -6.16
C ALA A 274 -0.35 5.68 -6.76
N PRO A 275 0.20 6.24 -7.86
CA PRO A 275 -0.44 7.32 -8.60
C PRO A 275 -1.84 6.93 -9.08
N THR A 276 -2.80 7.83 -8.93
CA THR A 276 -4.18 7.64 -9.37
C THR A 276 -4.51 8.65 -10.45
N SER A 277 -5.05 8.18 -11.59
CA SER A 277 -5.50 9.05 -12.66
C SER A 277 -6.63 9.98 -12.18
N PRO A 278 -6.59 11.28 -12.45
CA PRO A 278 -7.70 12.20 -12.24
C PRO A 278 -9.01 11.72 -12.88
N VAL A 279 -8.93 11.16 -14.08
CA VAL A 279 -10.10 10.61 -14.79
C VAL A 279 -10.78 9.50 -14.00
N LEU A 280 -10.01 8.57 -13.42
CA LEU A 280 -10.56 7.50 -12.58
C LEU A 280 -11.24 8.05 -11.32
N LEU A 281 -10.65 9.07 -10.71
CA LEU A 281 -11.23 9.71 -9.54
C LEU A 281 -12.54 10.43 -9.86
N ASP A 282 -12.61 11.11 -10.99
CA ASP A 282 -13.82 11.81 -11.45
C ASP A 282 -14.93 10.81 -11.78
N GLN A 283 -14.62 9.73 -12.51
CA GLN A 283 -15.57 8.63 -12.76
C GLN A 283 -16.11 8.01 -11.47
N ALA A 284 -15.24 7.78 -10.46
CA ALA A 284 -15.67 7.26 -9.18
C ALA A 284 -16.65 8.21 -8.46
N ARG A 285 -16.40 9.53 -8.51
CA ARG A 285 -17.27 10.55 -7.91
C ARG A 285 -18.60 10.69 -8.65
N GLU A 286 -18.61 10.63 -9.98
CA GLU A 286 -19.82 10.61 -10.79
C GLU A 286 -20.72 9.42 -10.45
N LEU A 287 -20.15 8.31 -10.02
CA LEU A 287 -20.85 7.13 -9.49
C LEU A 287 -21.24 7.24 -8.01
N GLY A 288 -20.99 8.39 -7.37
CA GLY A 288 -21.34 8.66 -5.98
C GLY A 288 -20.35 8.13 -4.94
N LEU A 289 -19.16 7.64 -5.35
CA LEU A 289 -18.14 7.19 -4.41
C LEU A 289 -17.40 8.40 -3.79
N PRO A 290 -17.33 8.50 -2.45
CA PRO A 290 -16.63 9.59 -1.76
C PRO A 290 -15.11 9.33 -1.69
N VAL A 291 -14.44 9.42 -2.86
CA VAL A 291 -13.01 9.08 -3.00
C VAL A 291 -12.10 10.27 -2.71
N TYR A 292 -11.05 10.01 -1.92
CA TYR A 292 -10.04 10.98 -1.50
C TYR A 292 -8.66 10.36 -1.65
N GLN A 293 -7.74 11.07 -2.29
CA GLN A 293 -6.37 10.61 -2.42
C GLN A 293 -5.58 10.83 -1.14
N GLY A 294 -4.65 9.92 -0.86
CA GLY A 294 -3.64 10.06 0.17
C GLY A 294 -2.24 9.79 -0.37
N TYR A 295 -1.25 10.41 0.26
CA TYR A 295 0.15 10.20 -0.02
C TYR A 295 0.90 9.82 1.25
N GLY A 296 1.88 8.93 1.11
CA GLY A 296 2.70 8.53 2.22
C GLY A 296 3.86 7.62 1.83
N LEU A 297 4.72 7.38 2.81
CA LEU A 297 5.89 6.51 2.70
C LEU A 297 6.17 5.87 4.07
N SER A 298 6.78 4.71 4.05
CA SER A 298 7.10 3.97 5.30
C SER A 298 8.04 4.75 6.21
N GLU A 299 8.93 5.56 5.64
CA GLU A 299 9.88 6.41 6.35
C GLU A 299 9.21 7.56 7.13
N ALA A 300 7.96 7.89 6.79
CA ALA A 300 7.11 8.85 7.52
C ALA A 300 5.97 8.15 8.28
N ALA A 301 6.16 6.89 8.65
CA ALA A 301 5.19 6.07 9.36
C ALA A 301 3.83 5.95 8.66
N SER A 302 3.78 5.80 7.36
CA SER A 302 2.65 5.57 6.45
C SER A 302 2.12 6.82 5.77
N VAL A 303 1.37 7.70 6.43
CA VAL A 303 0.59 8.76 5.77
C VAL A 303 1.19 10.14 6.03
N VAL A 304 1.49 10.86 4.97
CA VAL A 304 2.01 12.24 4.97
C VAL A 304 0.87 13.24 4.76
N SER A 305 0.02 12.99 3.77
CA SER A 305 -1.09 13.88 3.45
C SER A 305 -2.34 13.11 3.06
N MET A 306 -3.51 13.74 3.20
CA MET A 306 -4.80 13.13 2.94
C MET A 306 -5.80 14.17 2.41
N GLY A 307 -6.50 13.83 1.34
CA GLY A 307 -7.64 14.57 0.82
C GLY A 307 -8.85 14.48 1.73
N LEU A 308 -9.67 15.52 1.76
CA LEU A 308 -10.82 15.62 2.65
C LEU A 308 -12.07 16.11 1.90
N PRO A 309 -13.27 15.82 2.43
CA PRO A 309 -14.52 16.37 1.91
C PRO A 309 -14.47 17.90 1.81
N GLY A 310 -15.01 18.44 0.70
CA GLY A 310 -15.05 19.89 0.46
C GLY A 310 -13.71 20.53 0.06
N ARG A 311 -12.67 19.74 -0.21
CA ARG A 311 -11.37 20.18 -0.69
C ARG A 311 -11.18 19.90 -2.18
N LYS A 312 -10.06 20.40 -2.75
CA LYS A 312 -9.69 20.14 -4.15
C LYS A 312 -9.48 18.64 -4.40
N HIS A 313 -9.99 18.18 -5.52
CA HIS A 313 -10.02 16.75 -5.84
C HIS A 313 -8.76 16.22 -6.56
N ASN A 314 -7.93 17.13 -7.09
CA ASN A 314 -6.75 16.76 -7.89
C ASN A 314 -5.44 16.84 -7.09
N SER A 315 -5.52 16.93 -5.75
CA SER A 315 -4.39 16.89 -4.84
C SER A 315 -4.37 15.57 -4.06
N VAL A 316 -3.25 15.28 -3.43
CA VAL A 316 -3.15 14.21 -2.40
C VAL A 316 -3.46 14.75 -1.00
N GLY A 317 -4.09 15.92 -0.92
CA GLY A 317 -4.54 16.56 0.29
C GLY A 317 -3.47 17.39 1.01
N ARG A 318 -3.82 17.87 2.19
CA ARG A 318 -2.89 18.62 3.04
C ARG A 318 -2.01 17.69 3.87
N PRO A 319 -0.78 18.12 4.21
CA PRO A 319 0.02 17.44 5.20
C PRO A 319 -0.75 17.25 6.52
N LEU A 320 -0.63 16.06 7.11
CA LEU A 320 -1.25 15.74 8.40
C LEU A 320 -0.56 16.50 9.55
N PRO A 321 -1.22 16.72 10.71
CA PRO A 321 -0.69 17.53 11.81
C PRO A 321 0.67 17.10 12.36
N HIS A 322 0.99 15.80 12.28
CA HIS A 322 2.25 15.24 12.79
C HIS A 322 3.45 15.43 11.86
N ILE A 323 3.26 15.94 10.63
CA ILE A 323 4.29 16.06 9.62
C ILE A 323 4.34 17.45 9.01
N LYS A 324 5.52 17.86 8.56
CA LYS A 324 5.72 19.09 7.78
C LYS A 324 6.27 18.71 6.41
N VAL A 325 5.81 19.43 5.40
CA VAL A 325 6.24 19.28 4.01
C VAL A 325 6.87 20.57 3.54
N ARG A 326 8.03 20.48 2.92
CA ARG A 326 8.74 21.53 2.21
C ARG A 326 9.11 21.06 0.82
N ILE A 327 9.08 21.93 -0.14
CA ILE A 327 9.56 21.64 -1.50
C ILE A 327 10.97 22.20 -1.64
N ALA A 328 11.92 21.35 -2.04
CA ALA A 328 13.31 21.75 -2.31
C ALA A 328 13.41 22.50 -3.63
N ASP A 329 14.55 23.14 -3.90
CA ASP A 329 14.77 23.95 -5.10
C ASP A 329 14.65 23.17 -6.42
N ASP A 330 14.92 21.87 -6.37
CA ASP A 330 14.79 20.97 -7.52
C ASP A 330 13.39 20.35 -7.64
N GLY A 331 12.44 20.73 -6.76
CA GLY A 331 11.07 20.27 -6.73
C GLY A 331 10.86 18.99 -5.88
N GLU A 332 11.92 18.48 -5.23
CA GLU A 332 11.78 17.29 -4.36
C GLU A 332 10.96 17.61 -3.11
N ILE A 333 10.05 16.71 -2.78
CA ILE A 333 9.26 16.78 -1.55
C ILE A 333 10.13 16.34 -0.38
N MET A 334 10.35 17.26 0.57
CA MET A 334 11.04 17.02 1.82
C MET A 334 10.03 16.90 2.94
N VAL A 335 10.14 15.87 3.77
CA VAL A 335 9.25 15.66 4.92
C VAL A 335 10.03 15.74 6.23
N SER A 336 9.39 16.27 7.28
CA SER A 336 9.97 16.39 8.62
C SER A 336 8.91 16.20 9.70
N GLY A 337 9.36 16.02 10.94
CA GLY A 337 8.50 15.76 12.10
C GLY A 337 8.46 14.27 12.45
N ASN A 338 7.44 13.55 11.99
CA ASN A 338 7.25 12.14 12.35
C ASN A 338 7.95 11.20 11.36
N LEU A 339 9.21 10.87 11.61
CA LEU A 339 10.04 10.06 10.72
C LEU A 339 10.53 8.78 11.40
N PHE A 340 10.90 7.79 10.59
CA PHE A 340 11.51 6.53 11.03
C PHE A 340 12.84 6.74 11.78
N SER A 341 13.26 5.77 12.56
CA SER A 341 14.52 5.85 13.32
C SER A 341 15.74 5.57 12.46
N ALA A 342 15.68 4.50 11.69
CA ALA A 342 16.74 4.04 10.79
C ALA A 342 16.19 2.99 9.82
N TYR A 343 16.92 2.71 8.76
CA TYR A 343 16.82 1.40 8.12
C TYR A 343 17.53 0.37 8.99
N LEU A 344 16.99 -0.83 9.07
CA LEU A 344 17.62 -1.90 9.82
C LEU A 344 19.05 -2.15 9.32
N GLY A 345 20.00 -2.33 10.24
CA GLY A 345 21.41 -2.50 9.89
C GLY A 345 22.13 -1.24 9.45
N GLN A 346 21.48 -0.09 9.42
CA GLN A 346 22.13 1.18 9.11
C GLN A 346 22.22 2.09 10.35
N SER A 347 23.11 3.08 10.27
CA SER A 347 23.22 4.09 11.32
C SER A 347 21.89 4.84 11.49
N PRO A 348 21.56 5.28 12.71
CA PRO A 348 20.40 6.12 12.94
C PRO A 348 20.40 7.31 12.01
N ARG A 349 19.19 7.69 11.57
CA ARG A 349 18.99 8.86 10.70
C ARG A 349 19.56 10.11 11.36
N THR A 350 20.23 10.93 10.56
CA THR A 350 20.72 12.25 10.96
C THR A 350 19.90 13.35 10.27
N GLY A 351 19.73 14.49 10.94
CA GLY A 351 18.94 15.62 10.44
C GLY A 351 17.43 15.48 10.68
N ASP A 352 16.71 16.59 10.46
CA ASP A 352 15.27 16.70 10.77
C ASP A 352 14.38 16.49 9.56
N GLU A 353 14.92 16.51 8.35
CA GLU A 353 14.21 16.32 7.09
C GLU A 353 14.59 14.99 6.42
N TRP A 354 13.67 14.46 5.65
CA TRP A 354 13.87 13.27 4.81
C TRP A 354 13.48 13.57 3.36
N PRO A 355 14.40 13.33 2.39
CA PRO A 355 14.09 13.42 0.98
C PRO A 355 13.25 12.22 0.56
N THR A 356 12.05 12.47 0.05
CA THR A 356 11.12 11.40 -0.31
C THR A 356 11.47 10.69 -1.61
N GLY A 357 12.24 11.34 -2.47
CA GLY A 357 12.46 10.93 -3.85
C GLY A 357 11.26 11.22 -4.76
N ASP A 358 10.22 11.86 -4.26
CA ASP A 358 9.06 12.28 -5.03
C ASP A 358 9.15 13.78 -5.36
N ILE A 359 8.67 14.18 -6.55
CA ILE A 359 8.63 15.55 -7.03
C ILE A 359 7.21 16.07 -6.92
N GLY A 360 7.06 17.33 -6.49
CA GLY A 360 5.74 17.92 -6.33
C GLY A 360 5.78 19.40 -5.96
N HIS A 361 4.61 19.93 -5.63
CA HIS A 361 4.46 21.30 -5.15
C HIS A 361 3.29 21.42 -4.17
N LEU A 362 3.32 22.46 -3.36
CA LEU A 362 2.19 22.91 -2.55
C LEU A 362 1.50 24.05 -3.29
N ASP A 363 0.19 23.99 -3.41
CA ASP A 363 -0.58 25.10 -3.97
C ASP A 363 -0.86 26.20 -2.93
N SER A 364 -1.56 27.26 -3.34
CA SER A 364 -1.91 28.41 -2.48
C SER A 364 -2.78 28.03 -1.27
N ASP A 365 -3.50 26.91 -1.33
CA ASP A 365 -4.34 26.41 -0.26
C ASP A 365 -3.59 25.42 0.66
N GLY A 366 -2.30 25.15 0.37
CA GLY A 366 -1.47 24.19 1.09
C GLY A 366 -1.78 22.74 0.76
N GLU A 367 -2.45 22.47 -0.35
CA GLU A 367 -2.69 21.12 -0.87
C GLU A 367 -1.44 20.62 -1.60
N LEU A 368 -1.05 19.37 -1.34
CA LEU A 368 0.12 18.75 -1.95
C LEU A 368 -0.25 18.09 -3.27
N HIS A 369 0.54 18.36 -4.30
CA HIS A 369 0.43 17.76 -5.63
C HIS A 369 1.70 16.98 -5.94
N ILE A 370 1.58 15.70 -6.24
CA ILE A 370 2.69 14.84 -6.67
C ILE A 370 2.73 14.87 -8.19
N THR A 371 3.90 15.16 -8.76
CA THR A 371 4.08 15.21 -10.22
C THR A 371 4.92 14.06 -10.76
N GLY A 372 5.61 13.30 -9.89
CA GLY A 372 6.37 12.12 -10.30
C GLY A 372 7.45 11.73 -9.30
N ARG A 373 8.32 10.80 -9.72
CA ARG A 373 9.48 10.38 -8.93
C ARG A 373 10.78 10.93 -9.49
N LYS A 374 11.69 11.36 -8.62
CA LYS A 374 12.98 11.93 -9.00
C LYS A 374 13.85 10.95 -9.79
N LYS A 375 13.84 9.66 -9.41
CA LYS A 375 14.63 8.61 -10.05
C LYS A 375 14.07 8.12 -11.39
N THR A 376 12.77 8.24 -11.61
CA THR A 376 12.10 7.76 -12.83
C THR A 376 11.78 8.89 -13.77
N SER A 377 11.76 10.14 -13.29
CA SER A 377 11.65 11.33 -14.14
C SER A 377 12.88 11.44 -15.03
N PHE A 378 12.65 11.58 -16.31
CA PHE A 378 13.69 11.73 -17.32
C PHE A 378 13.56 13.05 -18.09
N ALA A 379 14.64 13.46 -18.77
CA ALA A 379 14.62 14.58 -19.68
C ALA A 379 14.60 14.07 -21.13
N THR A 380 13.66 14.57 -21.95
CA THR A 380 13.68 14.35 -23.40
C THR A 380 14.92 15.03 -24.04
N ALA A 381 15.24 14.71 -25.29
CA ALA A 381 16.32 15.38 -26.03
C ALA A 381 16.14 16.91 -26.11
N HIS A 382 14.90 17.39 -25.99
CA HIS A 382 14.58 18.82 -25.95
C HIS A 382 14.72 19.46 -24.54
N GLY A 383 15.28 18.73 -23.55
CA GLY A 383 15.49 19.21 -22.19
C GLY A 383 14.21 19.34 -21.36
N ARG A 384 13.10 18.77 -21.80
CA ARG A 384 11.83 18.78 -21.05
C ARG A 384 11.79 17.63 -20.07
N LYS A 385 11.68 17.95 -18.77
CA LYS A 385 11.50 16.95 -17.72
C LYS A 385 10.11 16.34 -17.78
N LEU A 386 10.03 15.02 -17.71
CA LEU A 386 8.80 14.23 -17.77
C LEU A 386 8.80 13.18 -16.66
N ALA A 387 7.69 13.08 -15.95
CA ALA A 387 7.43 11.98 -15.02
C ALA A 387 6.57 10.94 -15.76
N PRO A 388 7.13 9.79 -16.12
CA PRO A 388 6.41 8.77 -16.90
C PRO A 388 5.17 8.22 -16.18
N GLU A 389 5.19 8.14 -14.86
CA GLU A 389 4.10 7.61 -14.06
C GLU A 389 2.79 8.38 -14.25
N TRP A 390 2.85 9.66 -14.50
CA TRP A 390 1.67 10.45 -14.83
C TRP A 390 0.97 9.91 -16.07
N ILE A 391 1.71 9.75 -17.17
CA ILE A 391 1.16 9.28 -18.45
C ILE A 391 0.75 7.81 -18.36
N GLU A 392 1.53 6.99 -17.67
CA GLU A 392 1.23 5.58 -17.43
C GLU A 392 -0.06 5.40 -16.61
N SER A 393 -0.28 6.27 -15.64
CA SER A 393 -1.52 6.30 -14.85
C SER A 393 -2.72 6.67 -15.71
N GLU A 394 -2.58 7.66 -16.61
CA GLU A 394 -3.64 8.02 -17.56
C GLU A 394 -3.95 6.87 -18.52
N LEU A 395 -2.94 6.22 -19.10
CA LEU A 395 -3.12 5.06 -19.96
C LEU A 395 -3.86 3.92 -19.26
N THR A 396 -3.42 3.59 -18.04
CA THR A 396 -3.98 2.48 -17.28
C THR A 396 -5.34 2.78 -16.65
N SER A 397 -5.78 4.04 -16.63
CA SER A 397 -7.16 4.40 -16.27
C SER A 397 -8.18 3.85 -17.26
N HIS A 398 -7.80 3.73 -18.55
CA HIS A 398 -8.69 3.20 -19.57
C HIS A 398 -8.87 1.68 -19.44
N PRO A 399 -10.12 1.15 -19.54
CA PRO A 399 -10.41 -0.28 -19.36
C PRO A 399 -9.65 -1.23 -20.31
N ALA A 400 -9.24 -0.76 -21.48
CA ALA A 400 -8.51 -1.55 -22.46
C ALA A 400 -7.05 -1.83 -22.07
N ILE A 401 -6.47 -1.10 -21.10
CA ILE A 401 -5.06 -1.16 -20.72
C ILE A 401 -4.92 -1.57 -19.25
N VAL A 402 -4.12 -2.61 -19.01
CA VAL A 402 -3.84 -3.09 -17.63
C VAL A 402 -2.52 -2.51 -17.11
N GLN A 403 -1.49 -2.48 -17.99
CA GLN A 403 -0.17 -1.99 -17.61
C GLN A 403 0.43 -1.20 -18.77
N ALA A 404 1.22 -0.19 -18.45
CA ALA A 404 1.94 0.60 -19.45
C ALA A 404 3.26 1.08 -18.86
N VAL A 405 4.30 1.16 -19.69
CA VAL A 405 5.59 1.76 -19.34
C VAL A 405 6.02 2.69 -20.47
N LEU A 406 6.35 3.93 -20.10
CA LEU A 406 6.76 5.00 -21.01
C LEU A 406 8.30 5.13 -21.03
N PHE A 407 8.87 5.31 -22.21
CA PHE A 407 10.29 5.53 -22.44
C PHE A 407 10.49 6.80 -23.29
N GLY A 408 11.59 7.53 -23.07
CA GLY A 408 11.85 8.78 -23.81
C GLY A 408 13.08 9.54 -23.33
N GLU A 409 13.89 8.93 -22.40
CA GLU A 409 15.09 9.58 -21.88
C GLU A 409 16.10 9.88 -22.98
N GLY A 410 16.45 11.17 -23.14
CA GLY A 410 17.38 11.64 -24.18
C GLY A 410 16.86 11.45 -25.61
N ARG A 411 15.57 11.15 -25.82
CA ARG A 411 14.98 10.89 -27.15
C ARG A 411 14.11 12.06 -27.60
N ASP A 412 13.90 12.14 -28.92
CA ASP A 412 13.13 13.22 -29.54
C ASP A 412 11.62 13.11 -29.27
N PHE A 413 11.13 11.92 -28.95
CA PHE A 413 9.74 11.64 -28.64
C PHE A 413 9.61 10.47 -27.65
N ASN A 414 8.42 10.34 -27.04
CA ASN A 414 8.14 9.26 -26.11
C ASN A 414 7.54 8.05 -26.82
N THR A 415 7.91 6.86 -26.30
CA THR A 415 7.38 5.57 -26.74
C THR A 415 6.79 4.82 -25.55
N ALA A 416 5.87 3.88 -25.81
CA ALA A 416 5.24 3.08 -24.76
C ALA A 416 5.26 1.58 -25.08
N VAL A 417 5.41 0.76 -24.02
CA VAL A 417 5.10 -0.67 -24.04
C VAL A 417 3.82 -0.87 -23.24
N VAL A 418 2.78 -1.42 -23.87
CA VAL A 418 1.42 -1.45 -23.34
C VAL A 418 0.92 -2.89 -23.22
N VAL A 419 0.33 -3.24 -22.10
CA VAL A 419 -0.35 -4.53 -21.87
C VAL A 419 -1.85 -4.31 -22.01
N PRO A 420 -2.53 -4.89 -23.00
CA PRO A 420 -3.98 -4.83 -23.12
C PRO A 420 -4.67 -5.72 -22.06
N ASN A 421 -5.88 -5.34 -21.68
CA ASN A 421 -6.70 -6.15 -20.75
C ASN A 421 -7.05 -7.54 -21.29
N CYS A 422 -7.22 -7.64 -22.60
CA CYS A 422 -7.44 -8.90 -23.33
C CYS A 422 -7.03 -8.75 -24.79
N ALA A 423 -6.89 -9.85 -25.51
CA ALA A 423 -6.49 -9.81 -26.91
C ALA A 423 -7.44 -8.97 -27.79
N SER A 424 -8.74 -8.96 -27.50
CA SER A 424 -9.73 -8.15 -28.20
C SER A 424 -9.66 -6.64 -27.90
N ALA A 425 -8.93 -6.22 -26.88
CA ALA A 425 -8.69 -4.82 -26.54
C ALA A 425 -7.51 -4.22 -27.35
N ALA A 426 -6.61 -5.05 -27.86
CA ALA A 426 -5.42 -4.61 -28.59
C ALA A 426 -5.72 -3.63 -29.75
N PRO A 427 -6.74 -3.82 -30.61
CA PRO A 427 -7.08 -2.86 -31.67
C PRO A 427 -7.52 -1.48 -31.16
N LYS A 428 -7.98 -1.38 -29.91
CA LYS A 428 -8.46 -0.13 -29.30
C LYS A 428 -7.32 0.73 -28.73
N ILE A 429 -6.12 0.18 -28.57
CA ILE A 429 -4.97 0.89 -27.95
C ILE A 429 -4.64 2.16 -28.73
N ALA A 430 -4.69 2.11 -30.06
CA ALA A 430 -4.45 3.28 -30.91
C ALA A 430 -5.39 4.44 -30.58
N ASP A 431 -6.69 4.16 -30.50
CA ASP A 431 -7.71 5.17 -30.20
C ASP A 431 -7.51 5.75 -28.79
N VAL A 432 -7.21 4.90 -27.82
CA VAL A 432 -6.93 5.32 -26.43
C VAL A 432 -5.74 6.28 -26.37
N ILE A 433 -4.61 5.92 -27.00
CA ILE A 433 -3.42 6.78 -27.04
C ILE A 433 -3.71 8.06 -27.82
N SER A 434 -4.48 7.99 -28.92
CA SER A 434 -4.88 9.17 -29.66
C SER A 434 -5.66 10.16 -28.81
N VAL A 435 -6.69 9.69 -28.11
CA VAL A 435 -7.51 10.51 -27.21
C VAL A 435 -6.63 11.13 -26.11
N LEU A 436 -5.79 10.32 -25.48
CA LEU A 436 -4.89 10.81 -24.43
C LEU A 436 -3.93 11.88 -24.98
N ASN A 437 -3.33 11.68 -26.14
CA ASN A 437 -2.41 12.64 -26.75
C ASN A 437 -3.04 14.02 -27.03
N HIS A 438 -4.37 14.12 -27.20
CA HIS A 438 -5.04 15.41 -27.32
C HIS A 438 -5.07 16.21 -26.01
N THR A 439 -4.99 15.54 -24.88
CA THR A 439 -4.97 16.16 -23.55
C THR A 439 -3.55 16.45 -23.06
N LEU A 440 -2.54 15.78 -23.62
CA LEU A 440 -1.15 15.93 -23.23
C LEU A 440 -0.46 17.11 -23.94
N PRO A 441 0.43 17.84 -23.23
CA PRO A 441 1.34 18.76 -23.87
C PRO A 441 2.23 18.03 -24.90
N ASP A 442 2.72 18.72 -25.90
CA ASP A 442 3.45 18.16 -27.03
C ASP A 442 4.63 17.27 -26.61
N TYR A 443 5.43 17.72 -25.64
CA TYR A 443 6.61 16.99 -25.14
C TYR A 443 6.27 15.70 -24.37
N ALA A 444 5.03 15.54 -23.96
CA ALA A 444 4.55 14.39 -23.19
C ALA A 444 3.80 13.36 -24.03
N ARG A 445 3.50 13.68 -25.29
CA ARG A 445 2.75 12.79 -26.19
C ARG A 445 3.50 11.51 -26.50
N ILE A 446 2.74 10.44 -26.66
CA ILE A 446 3.23 9.13 -27.07
C ILE A 446 3.18 9.06 -28.59
N SER A 447 4.35 9.03 -29.23
CA SER A 447 4.42 8.99 -30.71
C SER A 447 4.34 7.59 -31.28
N ARG A 448 4.88 6.59 -30.53
CA ARG A 448 4.91 5.19 -30.95
C ARG A 448 4.73 4.25 -29.77
N TRP A 449 4.18 3.07 -30.02
CA TRP A 449 3.96 2.08 -28.99
C TRP A 449 4.00 0.67 -29.56
N ILE A 450 4.23 -0.30 -28.68
CA ILE A 450 4.11 -1.72 -28.94
C ILE A 450 3.23 -2.37 -27.88
N ILE A 451 2.61 -3.48 -28.25
CA ILE A 451 1.88 -4.34 -27.33
C ILE A 451 2.85 -5.34 -26.75
N ALA A 452 2.85 -5.48 -25.44
CA ALA A 452 3.65 -6.45 -24.73
C ALA A 452 3.19 -7.89 -25.08
N GLU A 453 4.14 -8.81 -25.19
CA GLU A 453 3.88 -10.22 -25.49
C GLU A 453 3.09 -10.91 -24.37
N GLU A 454 3.31 -10.51 -23.12
CA GLU A 454 2.67 -11.02 -21.93
C GLU A 454 2.55 -9.92 -20.85
N PRO A 455 1.64 -10.07 -19.87
CA PRO A 455 1.57 -9.15 -18.73
C PRO A 455 2.87 -9.13 -17.91
N PHE A 456 3.24 -7.94 -17.44
CA PHE A 456 4.40 -7.78 -16.55
C PHE A 456 4.08 -8.36 -15.18
N SER A 457 4.89 -9.28 -14.71
CA SER A 457 4.65 -10.02 -13.47
C SER A 457 5.95 -10.37 -12.76
N PHE A 458 5.83 -10.77 -11.50
CA PHE A 458 6.94 -11.30 -10.74
C PHE A 458 7.51 -12.59 -11.38
N ARG A 459 6.65 -13.42 -11.99
CA ARG A 459 7.07 -14.70 -12.60
C ARG A 459 8.03 -14.51 -13.77
N ASN A 460 7.86 -13.45 -14.57
CA ASN A 460 8.74 -13.15 -15.70
C ASN A 460 9.81 -12.10 -15.37
N GLY A 461 9.93 -11.70 -14.09
CA GLY A 461 10.93 -10.74 -13.62
C GLY A 461 10.68 -9.29 -14.04
N LEU A 462 9.51 -8.96 -14.61
CA LEU A 462 9.16 -7.63 -15.09
C LEU A 462 8.38 -6.80 -14.05
N ALA A 463 8.07 -7.39 -12.90
CA ALA A 463 7.53 -6.71 -11.73
C ALA A 463 8.12 -7.32 -10.46
N ASN A 464 8.13 -6.55 -9.36
CA ASN A 464 8.52 -7.08 -8.06
C ASN A 464 7.37 -7.84 -7.39
N GLY A 465 7.64 -8.45 -6.22
CA GLY A 465 6.65 -9.23 -5.46
C GLY A 465 5.45 -8.42 -4.96
N ALA A 466 5.56 -7.09 -4.92
CA ALA A 466 4.46 -6.16 -4.59
C ALA A 466 3.67 -5.71 -5.84
N GLY A 467 3.98 -6.24 -7.02
CA GLY A 467 3.32 -5.88 -8.28
C GLY A 467 3.82 -4.56 -8.91
N THR A 468 4.82 -3.89 -8.32
CA THR A 468 5.44 -2.71 -8.91
C THR A 468 6.28 -3.10 -10.11
N LEU A 469 6.09 -2.41 -11.24
CA LEU A 469 6.80 -2.69 -12.49
C LEU A 469 8.30 -2.38 -12.35
N ASP A 470 9.13 -3.30 -12.83
CA ASP A 470 10.57 -3.07 -12.97
C ASP A 470 10.86 -2.48 -14.34
N ARG A 471 10.93 -1.15 -14.41
CA ARG A 471 11.15 -0.39 -15.65
C ARG A 471 12.44 -0.81 -16.35
N SER A 472 13.51 -1.05 -15.61
CA SER A 472 14.81 -1.43 -16.16
C SER A 472 14.78 -2.83 -16.76
N ALA A 473 14.13 -3.78 -16.10
CA ALA A 473 13.93 -5.13 -16.62
C ALA A 473 13.04 -5.12 -17.87
N ILE A 474 11.97 -4.30 -17.88
CA ILE A 474 11.07 -4.14 -19.05
C ILE A 474 11.84 -3.50 -20.21
N GLU A 475 12.63 -2.44 -19.96
CA GLU A 475 13.47 -1.80 -20.98
C GLU A 475 14.45 -2.81 -21.59
N THR A 476 15.12 -3.61 -20.76
CA THR A 476 16.04 -4.64 -21.23
C THR A 476 15.32 -5.70 -22.05
N ARG A 477 14.16 -6.19 -21.62
CA ARG A 477 13.35 -7.20 -22.32
C ARG A 477 12.89 -6.73 -23.69
N TYR A 478 12.50 -5.48 -23.80
CA TYR A 478 11.95 -4.88 -25.02
C TYR A 478 12.94 -3.97 -25.76
N ALA A 479 14.23 -3.99 -25.41
CA ALA A 479 15.24 -3.09 -25.93
C ALA A 479 15.26 -3.01 -27.47
N SER A 480 15.24 -4.17 -28.14
CA SER A 480 15.24 -4.25 -29.62
C SER A 480 13.98 -3.65 -30.26
N GLN A 481 12.82 -3.83 -29.62
CA GLN A 481 11.56 -3.26 -30.09
C GLN A 481 11.52 -1.75 -29.83
N ILE A 482 11.98 -1.30 -28.67
CA ILE A 482 12.07 0.12 -28.30
C ILE A 482 13.01 0.85 -29.27
N GLU A 483 14.20 0.31 -29.55
CA GLU A 483 15.12 0.92 -30.49
C GLU A 483 14.57 0.98 -31.92
N ARG A 484 13.88 -0.06 -32.38
CA ARG A 484 13.18 -0.03 -33.69
C ARG A 484 12.13 1.06 -33.77
N MET A 485 11.41 1.35 -32.68
CA MET A 485 10.48 2.47 -32.63
C MET A 485 11.18 3.80 -32.89
N TYR A 486 12.37 4.04 -32.37
CA TYR A 486 13.13 5.27 -32.62
C TYR A 486 13.75 5.33 -34.04
N GLN A 487 14.10 4.19 -34.62
CA GLN A 487 14.73 4.12 -35.96
C GLN A 487 13.73 4.13 -37.12
N GLY A 488 12.43 4.22 -36.89
CA GLY A 488 11.43 4.27 -37.96
C GLY A 488 10.96 2.91 -38.46
N GLY A 489 11.27 1.80 -37.74
CA GLY A 489 10.81 0.46 -38.09
C GLY A 489 9.29 0.26 -37.93
N GLU A 490 8.77 -0.86 -38.44
CA GLU A 490 7.37 -1.24 -38.28
C GLU A 490 6.96 -1.29 -36.81
N CYS A 491 6.08 -0.40 -36.40
CA CYS A 491 5.49 -0.30 -35.09
C CYS A 491 4.16 0.48 -35.22
N ASN A 492 3.31 0.40 -34.20
CA ASN A 492 2.15 1.28 -34.16
C ASN A 492 2.64 2.72 -33.97
N ALA A 493 2.24 3.63 -34.81
CA ALA A 493 2.64 5.03 -34.77
C ALA A 493 1.48 5.94 -35.17
N PHE A 494 1.48 7.16 -34.59
CA PHE A 494 0.74 8.27 -35.19
C PHE A 494 1.69 9.03 -36.12
N LEU A 495 1.22 9.27 -37.34
CA LEU A 495 1.87 10.15 -38.33
C LEU A 495 1.59 11.61 -38.01
#